data_7fa92406a9bc35c3bac55d5deb64d87d
#
_entry.id   7fa92406a9bc35c3bac55d5deb64d87d
#
_cell.length_a   1.000
_cell.length_b   1.000
_cell.length_c   1.000
_cell.angle_alpha   90.00
_cell.angle_beta   90.00
_cell.angle_gamma   90.00
#
_symmetry.space_group_name_H-M   'P 1'
#
loop_
_entity.id
_entity.type
_entity.pdbx_description
1 polymer ?
#
loop_
_entity_poly.entity_id
_entity_poly.type
_entity_poly.pdbx_seq_one_letter_code
_entity_poly.pdbx_strand_id
1 'polypeptide(L)'
;MKAIDIEQKIIKENVGSQDQTAVAFGGLNEIFFSKEKKIEVKPIPISFNSLEKFNNSLVLFFTGFSRNSSIINQDFIKKISVNSYGLNELQAISYEAMKIFKNDKIDINKLGYYLNQSWNIKRILTKSISNSKIENIYKKGIKHGALGGKILGAGGGGFMLFIIEPNKREKFVKKFKNLLHVPIKIDTTGSQIVYYSR
;
A
#
# COMPACT_ATOMS: atom_id res chain seq x y z
N MET A 1 14.69 -7.37 11.56
CA MET A 1 14.18 -8.61 12.16
C MET A 1 13.60 -8.42 13.55
N LYS A 2 14.21 -7.68 14.49
CA LYS A 2 13.67 -7.50 15.85
C LYS A 2 12.22 -7.01 15.92
N ALA A 3 11.80 -6.05 15.07
CA ALA A 3 10.42 -5.56 15.05
C ALA A 3 9.42 -6.68 14.69
N ILE A 4 9.74 -7.49 13.69
CA ILE A 4 8.91 -8.65 13.28
C ILE A 4 8.77 -9.65 14.43
N ASP A 5 9.89 -9.96 15.12
CA ASP A 5 9.87 -10.89 16.25
C ASP A 5 9.04 -10.35 17.42
N ILE A 6 9.12 -9.05 17.70
CA ILE A 6 8.31 -8.39 18.74
C ILE A 6 6.82 -8.54 18.41
N GLU A 7 6.40 -8.15 17.22
CA GLU A 7 4.98 -8.18 16.85
C GLU A 7 4.43 -9.62 16.75
N GLN A 8 5.14 -10.52 16.07
CA GLN A 8 4.64 -11.86 15.81
C GLN A 8 4.82 -12.82 17.00
N LYS A 9 5.93 -12.73 17.76
CA LYS A 9 6.25 -13.69 18.82
C LYS A 9 5.94 -13.18 20.21
N ILE A 10 6.18 -11.89 20.50
CA ILE A 10 5.99 -11.31 21.83
C ILE A 10 4.55 -10.80 21.99
N ILE A 11 4.11 -9.92 21.08
CA ILE A 11 2.75 -9.33 21.10
C ILE A 11 1.73 -10.35 20.53
N LYS A 12 2.17 -11.31 19.70
CA LYS A 12 1.36 -12.35 19.07
C LYS A 12 0.27 -11.79 18.15
N GLU A 13 0.58 -10.72 17.43
CA GLU A 13 -0.32 -10.18 16.40
C GLU A 13 -0.24 -10.98 15.10
N ASN A 14 -1.39 -11.13 14.43
CA ASN A 14 -1.47 -11.75 13.11
C ASN A 14 -1.11 -10.74 12.02
N VAL A 15 0.16 -10.39 11.92
CA VAL A 15 0.69 -9.43 10.95
C VAL A 15 1.75 -10.07 10.06
N GLY A 16 1.86 -9.57 8.82
CA GLY A 16 2.96 -9.92 7.92
C GLY A 16 4.27 -9.23 8.33
N SER A 17 5.31 -9.43 7.52
CA SER A 17 6.63 -8.83 7.72
C SER A 17 6.90 -7.65 6.77
N GLN A 18 5.90 -7.27 5.95
CA GLN A 18 6.06 -6.29 4.88
C GLN A 18 6.32 -4.88 5.41
N ASP A 19 5.46 -4.41 6.32
CA ASP A 19 5.48 -3.01 6.79
C ASP A 19 6.75 -2.74 7.60
N GLN A 20 7.13 -3.66 8.51
CA GLN A 20 8.36 -3.57 9.31
C GLN A 20 9.61 -3.55 8.42
N THR A 21 9.62 -4.36 7.34
CA THR A 21 10.73 -4.39 6.39
C THR A 21 10.79 -3.09 5.59
N ALA A 22 9.66 -2.63 5.04
CA ALA A 22 9.61 -1.41 4.25
C ALA A 22 10.05 -0.18 5.05
N VAL A 23 9.58 -0.04 6.29
CA VAL A 23 9.95 1.08 7.17
C VAL A 23 11.43 1.02 7.57
N ALA A 24 11.98 -0.17 7.80
CA ALA A 24 13.39 -0.31 8.19
C ALA A 24 14.35 0.13 7.07
N PHE A 25 14.02 -0.17 5.82
CA PHE A 25 14.88 0.15 4.68
C PHE A 25 14.61 1.54 4.09
N GLY A 26 13.38 2.05 4.15
CA GLY A 26 12.98 3.31 3.50
C GLY A 26 13.09 3.25 1.98
N GLY A 27 12.57 4.24 1.29
CA GLY A 27 12.61 4.35 -0.16
C GLY A 27 11.70 3.37 -0.89
N LEU A 28 12.00 3.14 -2.15
CA LEU A 28 11.32 2.16 -2.99
C LEU A 28 12.14 0.88 -3.06
N ASN A 29 11.54 -0.23 -2.67
CA ASN A 29 12.23 -1.52 -2.62
C ASN A 29 11.41 -2.62 -3.26
N GLU A 30 12.09 -3.52 -3.95
CA GLU A 30 11.62 -4.85 -4.27
C GLU A 30 11.92 -5.74 -3.06
N ILE A 31 10.87 -6.22 -2.37
CA ILE A 31 11.01 -7.05 -1.19
C ILE A 31 10.52 -8.46 -1.55
N PHE A 32 11.41 -9.42 -1.47
CA PHE A 32 11.12 -10.82 -1.74
C PHE A 32 11.05 -11.61 -0.42
N PHE A 33 9.93 -12.28 -0.20
CA PHE A 33 9.70 -13.16 0.93
C PHE A 33 9.74 -14.61 0.45
N SER A 34 10.78 -15.36 0.84
CA SER A 34 10.90 -16.78 0.46
C SER A 34 10.06 -17.69 1.35
N LYS A 35 9.79 -18.90 0.86
CA LYS A 35 9.15 -19.96 1.67
C LYS A 35 9.97 -20.34 2.91
N GLU A 36 11.29 -20.17 2.86
CA GLU A 36 12.24 -20.42 3.95
C GLU A 36 12.33 -19.25 4.94
N LYS A 37 11.40 -18.29 4.87
CA LYS A 37 11.35 -17.08 5.71
C LYS A 37 12.56 -16.16 5.55
N LYS A 38 13.30 -16.26 4.46
CA LYS A 38 14.35 -15.29 4.10
C LYS A 38 13.69 -14.07 3.48
N ILE A 39 14.17 -12.89 3.87
CA ILE A 39 13.72 -11.60 3.33
C ILE A 39 14.89 -11.00 2.57
N GLU A 40 14.71 -10.81 1.27
CA GLU A 40 15.65 -10.11 0.42
C GLU A 40 15.06 -8.74 0.06
N VAL A 41 15.86 -7.69 0.21
CA VAL A 41 15.46 -6.32 -0.11
C VAL A 41 16.42 -5.77 -1.15
N LYS A 42 15.87 -5.36 -2.29
CA LYS A 42 16.63 -4.74 -3.39
C LYS A 42 16.09 -3.34 -3.61
N PRO A 43 16.89 -2.29 -3.35
CA PRO A 43 16.49 -0.92 -3.64
C PRO A 43 16.19 -0.75 -5.14
N ILE A 44 15.13 -0.05 -5.46
CA ILE A 44 14.78 0.32 -6.83
C ILE A 44 15.31 1.74 -7.05
N PRO A 45 16.35 1.92 -7.90
CA PRO A 45 16.86 3.25 -8.20
C PRO A 45 15.78 4.05 -8.95
N ILE A 46 15.55 5.27 -8.48
CA ILE A 46 14.58 6.19 -9.06
C ILE A 46 15.17 7.59 -9.13
N SER A 47 15.02 8.29 -10.25
CA SER A 47 15.44 9.68 -10.36
C SER A 47 14.59 10.59 -9.47
N PHE A 48 15.19 11.69 -9.00
CA PHE A 48 14.49 12.69 -8.19
C PHE A 48 13.19 13.17 -8.86
N ASN A 49 13.25 13.49 -10.15
CA ASN A 49 12.06 13.95 -10.90
C ASN A 49 10.95 12.91 -10.97
N SER A 50 11.31 11.64 -11.14
CA SER A 50 10.34 10.54 -11.15
C SER A 50 9.74 10.30 -9.77
N LEU A 51 10.53 10.38 -8.71
CA LEU A 51 10.05 10.28 -7.33
C LEU A 51 9.09 11.42 -6.98
N GLU A 52 9.44 12.66 -7.31
CA GLU A 52 8.57 13.83 -7.10
C GLU A 52 7.26 13.71 -7.90
N LYS A 53 7.32 13.28 -9.16
CA LYS A 53 6.11 13.01 -9.95
C LYS A 53 5.23 11.96 -9.29
N PHE A 54 5.83 10.89 -8.77
CA PHE A 54 5.10 9.85 -8.05
C PHE A 54 4.50 10.37 -6.74
N ASN A 55 5.26 11.05 -5.89
CA ASN A 55 4.78 11.68 -4.66
C ASN A 55 3.60 12.62 -4.93
N ASN A 56 3.69 13.43 -5.99
CA ASN A 56 2.63 14.37 -6.38
C ASN A 56 1.39 13.67 -6.95
N SER A 57 1.50 12.41 -7.35
CA SER A 57 0.36 11.59 -7.79
C SER A 57 -0.39 10.90 -6.65
N LEU A 58 0.18 10.85 -5.44
CA LEU A 58 -0.41 10.16 -4.30
C LEU A 58 -1.35 11.09 -3.52
N VAL A 59 -2.53 10.57 -3.21
CA VAL A 59 -3.51 11.25 -2.34
C VAL A 59 -4.01 10.25 -1.31
N LEU A 60 -3.85 10.60 -0.03
CA LEU A 60 -4.24 9.77 1.11
C LEU A 60 -5.36 10.44 1.90
N PHE A 61 -6.42 9.68 2.17
CA PHE A 61 -7.51 10.12 3.04
C PHE A 61 -7.69 9.17 4.20
N PHE A 62 -7.87 9.73 5.42
CA PHE A 62 -8.38 8.95 6.53
C PHE A 62 -9.88 8.72 6.35
N THR A 63 -10.32 7.47 6.47
CA THR A 63 -11.73 7.08 6.23
C THR A 63 -12.68 7.46 7.36
N GLY A 64 -12.15 7.98 8.48
CA GLY A 64 -12.93 8.37 9.65
C GLY A 64 -13.20 7.24 10.66
N PHE A 65 -12.68 6.03 10.38
CA PHE A 65 -12.81 4.87 11.27
C PHE A 65 -11.66 3.89 11.07
N SER A 66 -11.39 3.10 12.10
CA SER A 66 -10.46 1.99 12.06
C SER A 66 -11.15 0.71 12.54
N ARG A 67 -10.61 -0.45 12.18
CA ARG A 67 -11.03 -1.76 12.69
C ARG A 67 -9.81 -2.54 13.17
N ASN A 68 -10.07 -3.53 13.99
CA ASN A 68 -9.00 -4.42 14.45
C ASN A 68 -8.42 -5.20 13.26
N SER A 69 -7.17 -4.91 12.93
CA SER A 69 -6.42 -5.52 11.83
C SER A 69 -6.27 -7.04 11.99
N SER A 70 -6.13 -7.51 13.24
CA SER A 70 -5.93 -8.93 13.55
C SER A 70 -7.10 -9.79 13.07
N ILE A 71 -8.36 -9.33 13.25
CA ILE A 71 -9.56 -10.06 12.81
C ILE A 71 -9.60 -10.18 11.28
N ILE A 72 -9.29 -9.09 10.57
CA ILE A 72 -9.31 -9.05 9.11
C ILE A 72 -8.21 -9.93 8.54
N ASN A 73 -7.02 -9.89 9.14
CA ASN A 73 -5.89 -10.74 8.74
C ASN A 73 -6.18 -12.22 8.96
N GLN A 74 -6.83 -12.59 10.06
CA GLN A 74 -7.25 -14.00 10.29
C GLN A 74 -8.20 -14.50 9.21
N ASP A 75 -9.20 -13.71 8.80
CA ASP A 75 -10.12 -14.07 7.72
C ASP A 75 -9.37 -14.23 6.38
N PHE A 76 -8.41 -13.34 6.11
CA PHE A 76 -7.57 -13.41 4.92
C PHE A 76 -6.68 -14.68 4.92
N ILE A 77 -6.00 -14.98 6.04
CA ILE A 77 -5.12 -16.16 6.18
C ILE A 77 -5.89 -17.46 5.94
N LYS A 78 -7.09 -17.58 6.51
CA LYS A 78 -7.95 -18.77 6.29
C LYS A 78 -8.32 -18.98 4.82
N LYS A 79 -8.39 -17.92 4.03
CA LYS A 79 -8.78 -17.98 2.62
C LYS A 79 -7.60 -18.09 1.65
N ILE A 80 -6.39 -17.82 2.10
CA ILE A 80 -5.16 -17.91 1.28
C ILE A 80 -4.99 -19.33 0.70
N SER A 81 -5.20 -20.38 1.50
CA SER A 81 -5.04 -21.76 1.08
C SER A 81 -6.01 -22.20 -0.04
N VAL A 82 -7.15 -21.52 -0.15
CA VAL A 82 -8.21 -21.83 -1.12
C VAL A 82 -8.11 -20.99 -2.40
N ASN A 83 -7.41 -19.83 -2.36
CA ASN A 83 -7.40 -18.82 -3.41
C ASN A 83 -6.00 -18.57 -4.01
N SER A 84 -5.28 -19.62 -4.35
CA SER A 84 -3.93 -19.51 -4.97
C SER A 84 -3.92 -18.68 -6.25
N TYR A 85 -4.97 -18.74 -7.05
CA TYR A 85 -5.08 -17.95 -8.29
C TYR A 85 -5.00 -16.43 -8.05
N GLY A 86 -5.80 -15.90 -7.12
CA GLY A 86 -5.79 -14.47 -6.83
C GLY A 86 -4.46 -13.99 -6.23
N LEU A 87 -3.74 -14.84 -5.50
CA LEU A 87 -2.39 -14.51 -5.00
C LEU A 87 -1.37 -14.45 -6.13
N ASN A 88 -1.43 -15.36 -7.10
CA ASN A 88 -0.56 -15.35 -8.28
C ASN A 88 -0.79 -14.09 -9.12
N GLU A 89 -2.06 -13.66 -9.29
CA GLU A 89 -2.38 -12.42 -9.98
C GLU A 89 -1.83 -11.18 -9.24
N LEU A 90 -1.96 -11.12 -7.90
CA LEU A 90 -1.37 -10.04 -7.11
C LEU A 90 0.16 -10.00 -7.24
N GLN A 91 0.81 -11.16 -7.28
CA GLN A 91 2.24 -11.26 -7.52
C GLN A 91 2.61 -10.76 -8.91
N ALA A 92 1.88 -11.16 -9.97
CA ALA A 92 2.10 -10.70 -11.34
C ALA A 92 1.96 -9.15 -11.43
N ILE A 93 0.93 -8.59 -10.81
CA ILE A 93 0.73 -7.13 -10.73
C ILE A 93 1.93 -6.46 -10.05
N SER A 94 2.47 -7.04 -8.99
CA SER A 94 3.63 -6.49 -8.29
C SER A 94 4.87 -6.45 -9.19
N TYR A 95 5.10 -7.49 -9.99
CA TYR A 95 6.19 -7.51 -10.98
C TYR A 95 6.02 -6.46 -12.08
N GLU A 96 4.80 -6.28 -12.59
CA GLU A 96 4.53 -5.26 -13.60
C GLU A 96 4.69 -3.84 -13.03
N ALA A 97 4.24 -3.60 -11.80
CA ALA A 97 4.47 -2.32 -11.12
C ALA A 97 5.96 -2.03 -10.91
N MET A 98 6.73 -3.04 -10.51
CA MET A 98 8.18 -2.93 -10.35
C MET A 98 8.87 -2.51 -11.65
N LYS A 99 8.48 -3.08 -12.80
CA LYS A 99 9.03 -2.69 -14.12
C LYS A 99 8.82 -1.21 -14.42
N ILE A 100 7.68 -0.64 -14.00
CA ILE A 100 7.40 0.79 -14.19
C ILE A 100 8.38 1.65 -13.40
N PHE A 101 8.68 1.28 -12.15
CA PHE A 101 9.62 2.01 -11.31
C PHE A 101 11.08 1.89 -11.77
N LYS A 102 11.45 0.82 -12.49
CA LYS A 102 12.79 0.63 -13.05
C LYS A 102 13.03 1.45 -14.32
N ASN A 103 12.01 2.10 -14.87
CA ASN A 103 12.14 2.98 -16.02
C ASN A 103 12.38 4.42 -15.58
N ASP A 104 13.18 5.18 -16.35
CA ASP A 104 13.47 6.59 -16.08
C ASP A 104 12.23 7.49 -16.04
N LYS A 105 11.18 7.10 -16.76
CA LYS A 105 9.90 7.81 -16.83
C LYS A 105 8.79 6.94 -16.22
N ILE A 106 8.35 7.31 -15.02
CA ILE A 106 7.22 6.64 -14.37
C ILE A 106 5.92 6.88 -15.13
N ASP A 107 5.24 5.79 -15.48
CA ASP A 107 3.89 5.81 -16.05
C ASP A 107 2.84 5.74 -14.91
N ILE A 108 2.36 6.92 -14.51
CA ILE A 108 1.38 7.07 -13.44
C ILE A 108 0.04 6.40 -13.80
N ASN A 109 -0.35 6.40 -15.09
CA ASN A 109 -1.59 5.76 -15.53
C ASN A 109 -1.53 4.25 -15.32
N LYS A 110 -0.44 3.61 -15.72
CA LYS A 110 -0.23 2.18 -15.48
C LYS A 110 -0.17 1.83 -14.00
N LEU A 111 0.50 2.65 -13.17
CA LEU A 111 0.51 2.43 -11.72
C LEU A 111 -0.89 2.52 -11.13
N GLY A 112 -1.68 3.52 -11.52
CA GLY A 112 -3.07 3.64 -11.12
C GLY A 112 -3.91 2.42 -11.54
N TYR A 113 -3.75 1.98 -12.79
CA TYR A 113 -4.41 0.78 -13.30
C TYR A 113 -4.07 -0.45 -12.44
N TYR A 114 -2.77 -0.72 -12.18
CA TYR A 114 -2.37 -1.88 -11.38
C TYR A 114 -2.80 -1.79 -9.91
N LEU A 115 -2.78 -0.58 -9.32
CA LEU A 115 -3.34 -0.36 -8.00
C LEU A 115 -4.82 -0.74 -7.96
N ASN A 116 -5.57 -0.34 -8.96
CA ASN A 116 -6.99 -0.64 -9.10
C ASN A 116 -7.26 -2.15 -9.26
N GLN A 117 -6.49 -2.82 -10.11
CA GLN A 117 -6.58 -4.28 -10.29
C GLN A 117 -6.28 -5.02 -8.98
N SER A 118 -5.21 -4.63 -8.28
CA SER A 118 -4.87 -5.25 -6.99
C SER A 118 -5.97 -5.08 -5.94
N TRP A 119 -6.65 -3.92 -5.94
CA TRP A 119 -7.79 -3.67 -5.06
C TRP A 119 -8.99 -4.56 -5.40
N ASN A 120 -9.32 -4.68 -6.68
CA ASN A 120 -10.42 -5.54 -7.14
C ASN A 120 -10.20 -7.00 -6.75
N ILE A 121 -8.98 -7.53 -6.94
CA ILE A 121 -8.63 -8.90 -6.54
C ILE A 121 -8.78 -9.05 -5.01
N LYS A 122 -8.21 -8.13 -4.22
CA LYS A 122 -8.29 -8.20 -2.76
C LYS A 122 -9.73 -8.21 -2.24
N ARG A 123 -10.63 -7.43 -2.84
CA ARG A 123 -12.06 -7.41 -2.46
C ARG A 123 -12.77 -8.75 -2.71
N ILE A 124 -12.37 -9.46 -3.77
CA ILE A 124 -12.92 -10.79 -4.08
C ILE A 124 -12.39 -11.83 -3.08
N LEU A 125 -11.07 -11.77 -2.81
CA LEU A 125 -10.42 -12.71 -1.89
C LEU A 125 -10.96 -12.61 -0.46
N THR A 126 -11.32 -11.42 0.01
CA THR A 126 -11.72 -11.20 1.41
C THR A 126 -12.80 -10.15 1.52
N LYS A 127 -14.03 -10.58 1.81
CA LYS A 127 -15.18 -9.66 1.96
C LYS A 127 -15.02 -8.67 3.12
N SER A 128 -14.27 -9.05 4.16
CA SER A 128 -14.05 -8.22 5.35
C SER A 128 -13.11 -7.02 5.11
N ILE A 129 -12.37 -7.00 3.98
CA ILE A 129 -11.44 -5.92 3.66
C ILE A 129 -12.13 -4.61 3.28
N SER A 130 -13.39 -4.69 2.82
CA SER A 130 -14.19 -3.55 2.40
C SER A 130 -15.56 -3.53 3.07
N ASN A 131 -16.20 -2.37 3.06
CA ASN A 131 -17.57 -2.17 3.52
C ASN A 131 -18.21 -1.03 2.71
N SER A 132 -19.51 -0.78 2.92
CA SER A 132 -20.26 0.23 2.18
C SER A 132 -19.63 1.63 2.23
N LYS A 133 -19.04 2.04 3.37
CA LYS A 133 -18.37 3.33 3.51
C LYS A 133 -17.09 3.40 2.66
N ILE A 134 -16.25 2.36 2.71
CA ILE A 134 -15.04 2.24 1.89
C ILE A 134 -15.40 2.24 0.41
N GLU A 135 -16.41 1.44 0.02
CA GLU A 135 -16.87 1.38 -1.37
C GLU A 135 -17.36 2.74 -1.89
N ASN A 136 -18.07 3.49 -1.06
CA ASN A 136 -18.55 4.84 -1.43
C ASN A 136 -17.39 5.81 -1.62
N ILE A 137 -16.38 5.78 -0.74
CA ILE A 137 -15.17 6.61 -0.88
C ILE A 137 -14.42 6.23 -2.16
N TYR A 138 -14.21 4.93 -2.38
CA TYR A 138 -13.53 4.42 -3.57
C TYR A 138 -14.25 4.81 -4.86
N LYS A 139 -15.56 4.52 -4.98
CA LYS A 139 -16.37 4.87 -6.15
C LYS A 139 -16.37 6.38 -6.42
N LYS A 140 -16.45 7.19 -5.36
CA LYS A 140 -16.33 8.65 -5.47
C LYS A 140 -14.97 9.04 -6.03
N GLY A 141 -13.87 8.41 -5.58
CA GLY A 141 -12.53 8.64 -6.10
C GLY A 141 -12.43 8.38 -7.59
N ILE A 142 -12.83 7.20 -8.03
CA ILE A 142 -12.82 6.83 -9.45
C ILE A 142 -13.68 7.78 -10.28
N LYS A 143 -14.89 8.12 -9.83
CA LYS A 143 -15.78 9.09 -10.50
C LYS A 143 -15.14 10.47 -10.67
N HIS A 144 -14.28 10.89 -9.75
CA HIS A 144 -13.61 12.19 -9.80
C HIS A 144 -12.21 12.15 -10.41
N GLY A 145 -11.85 11.05 -11.10
CA GLY A 145 -10.66 10.96 -11.94
C GLY A 145 -9.45 10.30 -11.28
N ALA A 146 -9.64 9.58 -10.17
CA ALA A 146 -8.57 8.70 -9.68
C ALA A 146 -8.31 7.58 -10.70
N LEU A 147 -7.04 7.35 -11.01
CA LEU A 147 -6.57 6.28 -11.90
C LEU A 147 -6.66 4.90 -11.23
N GLY A 148 -6.64 4.91 -9.91
CA GLY A 148 -6.84 3.74 -9.06
C GLY A 148 -6.84 4.13 -7.59
N GLY A 149 -7.27 3.20 -6.74
CA GLY A 149 -7.27 3.42 -5.30
C GLY A 149 -7.42 2.11 -4.52
N LYS A 150 -6.96 2.11 -3.28
CA LYS A 150 -7.12 0.98 -2.36
C LYS A 150 -7.04 1.43 -0.89
N ILE A 151 -7.65 0.65 -0.02
CA ILE A 151 -7.38 0.72 1.42
C ILE A 151 -5.96 0.22 1.70
N LEU A 152 -5.25 0.91 2.56
CA LEU A 152 -3.94 0.49 3.06
C LEU A 152 -4.05 -0.44 4.27
N GLY A 153 -3.00 -1.24 4.50
CA GLY A 153 -2.93 -2.19 5.59
C GLY A 153 -3.89 -3.38 5.42
N ALA A 154 -4.40 -3.88 6.54
CA ALA A 154 -5.29 -5.05 6.59
C ALA A 154 -6.67 -4.80 5.95
N GLY A 155 -7.11 -3.56 5.85
CA GLY A 155 -8.42 -3.19 5.32
C GLY A 155 -9.48 -2.95 6.39
N GLY A 156 -10.74 -2.87 5.97
CA GLY A 156 -11.89 -2.65 6.87
C GLY A 156 -12.02 -1.23 7.40
N GLY A 157 -11.02 -0.35 7.21
CA GLY A 157 -10.96 1.04 7.65
C GLY A 157 -9.54 1.58 7.55
N GLY A 158 -9.24 2.70 8.20
CA GLY A 158 -7.92 3.35 8.17
C GLY A 158 -7.78 4.32 7.00
N PHE A 159 -6.82 4.10 6.11
CA PHE A 159 -6.45 5.06 5.08
C PHE A 159 -6.76 4.55 3.67
N MET A 160 -7.41 5.40 2.88
CA MET A 160 -7.66 5.17 1.46
C MET A 160 -6.60 5.93 0.64
N LEU A 161 -5.81 5.19 -0.11
CA LEU A 161 -4.85 5.75 -1.06
C LEU A 161 -5.47 5.81 -2.45
N PHE A 162 -5.25 6.93 -3.14
CA PHE A 162 -5.54 7.09 -4.56
C PHE A 162 -4.29 7.48 -5.33
N ILE A 163 -4.21 7.04 -6.58
CA ILE A 163 -3.28 7.56 -7.59
C ILE A 163 -4.07 8.43 -8.55
N ILE A 164 -3.55 9.64 -8.79
CA ILE A 164 -4.16 10.64 -9.67
C ILE A 164 -3.08 11.34 -10.51
N GLU A 165 -3.45 11.88 -11.66
CA GLU A 165 -2.54 12.76 -12.39
C GLU A 165 -2.17 13.99 -11.55
N PRO A 166 -0.88 14.36 -11.42
CA PRO A 166 -0.43 15.43 -10.53
C PRO A 166 -1.18 16.77 -10.76
N ASN A 167 -1.46 17.13 -12.01
CA ASN A 167 -2.18 18.36 -12.36
C ASN A 167 -3.66 18.38 -11.94
N LYS A 168 -4.24 17.22 -11.60
CA LYS A 168 -5.62 17.08 -11.12
C LYS A 168 -5.74 16.99 -9.60
N ARG A 169 -4.59 16.88 -8.88
CA ARG A 169 -4.52 16.55 -7.45
C ARG A 169 -5.33 17.53 -6.58
N GLU A 170 -5.11 18.83 -6.72
CA GLU A 170 -5.81 19.81 -5.88
C GLU A 170 -7.34 19.80 -6.09
N LYS A 171 -7.78 19.72 -7.36
CA LYS A 171 -9.19 19.64 -7.70
C LYS A 171 -9.83 18.37 -7.14
N PHE A 172 -9.09 17.26 -7.15
CA PHE A 172 -9.50 15.99 -6.60
C PHE A 172 -9.66 16.08 -5.08
N VAL A 173 -8.67 16.57 -4.35
CA VAL A 173 -8.72 16.72 -2.89
C VAL A 173 -9.91 17.55 -2.45
N LYS A 174 -10.20 18.65 -3.14
CA LYS A 174 -11.36 19.54 -2.86
C LYS A 174 -12.72 18.82 -2.97
N LYS A 175 -12.81 17.67 -3.65
CA LYS A 175 -14.04 16.86 -3.72
C LYS A 175 -14.33 16.07 -2.45
N PHE A 176 -13.34 15.91 -1.56
CA PHE A 176 -13.45 15.10 -0.35
C PHE A 176 -13.43 15.93 0.93
N LYS A 177 -14.20 17.04 0.96
CA LYS A 177 -14.25 17.99 2.08
C LYS A 177 -14.55 17.36 3.45
N ASN A 178 -15.23 16.22 3.47
CA ASN A 178 -15.64 15.51 4.70
C ASN A 178 -14.64 14.42 5.14
N LEU A 179 -13.50 14.29 4.46
CA LEU A 179 -12.43 13.36 4.82
C LEU A 179 -11.16 14.14 5.15
N LEU A 180 -10.43 13.68 6.14
CA LEU A 180 -9.11 14.22 6.45
C LEU A 180 -8.13 13.81 5.33
N HIS A 181 -7.64 14.80 4.58
CA HIS A 181 -6.52 14.61 3.66
C HIS A 181 -5.22 14.61 4.44
N VAL A 182 -4.42 13.57 4.26
CA VAL A 182 -3.12 13.41 4.91
C VAL A 182 -2.03 13.57 3.85
N PRO A 183 -1.24 14.65 3.90
CA PRO A 183 -0.09 14.81 3.01
C PRO A 183 0.94 13.71 3.28
N ILE A 184 1.42 13.06 2.23
CA ILE A 184 2.42 12.00 2.32
C ILE A 184 3.53 12.20 1.30
N LYS A 185 4.71 11.73 1.66
CA LYS A 185 5.86 11.53 0.77
C LYS A 185 6.53 10.23 1.12
N ILE A 186 7.20 9.61 0.15
CA ILE A 186 8.05 8.45 0.40
C ILE A 186 9.29 8.93 1.15
N ASP A 187 9.51 8.36 2.33
CA ASP A 187 10.74 8.53 3.09
C ASP A 187 11.82 7.64 2.48
N THR A 188 12.96 8.21 2.14
CA THR A 188 14.09 7.51 1.50
C THR A 188 15.16 7.06 2.49
N THR A 189 15.05 7.41 3.77
CA THR A 189 16.13 7.21 4.75
C THR A 189 15.96 5.93 5.60
N GLY A 190 14.73 5.45 5.78
CA GLY A 190 14.48 4.29 6.63
C GLY A 190 14.76 4.54 8.12
N SER A 191 15.02 3.46 8.85
CA SER A 191 15.29 3.53 10.29
C SER A 191 16.71 4.04 10.56
N GLN A 192 16.85 5.04 11.42
CA GLN A 192 18.12 5.65 11.80
C GLN A 192 18.28 5.73 13.32
N ILE A 193 19.52 5.60 13.79
CA ILE A 193 19.87 5.89 15.18
C ILE A 193 20.02 7.40 15.31
N VAL A 194 19.06 8.06 15.97
CA VAL A 194 19.07 9.52 16.15
C VAL A 194 19.78 9.96 17.43
N TYR A 195 19.97 9.03 18.38
CA TYR A 195 20.69 9.29 19.63
C TYR A 195 21.36 8.02 20.13
N TYR A 196 22.60 8.13 20.59
CA TYR A 196 23.34 7.07 21.26
C TYR A 196 24.11 7.66 22.43
N SER A 197 23.87 7.15 23.67
CA SER A 197 24.70 7.43 24.84
C SER A 197 25.47 6.17 25.23
N ARG A 198 26.72 6.35 25.60
CA ARG A 198 27.54 5.31 26.24
C ARG A 198 27.29 5.34 27.75
#